data_0084eedc5ea48bb8249c612345890c78
#
_entry.id   0084eedc5ea48bb8249c612345890c78
#
_cell.length_a   1.000
_cell.length_b   1.000
_cell.length_c   1.000
_cell.angle_alpha   90.00
_cell.angle_beta   90.00
_cell.angle_gamma   90.00
#
_symmetry.space_group_name_H-M   'P 1'
#
loop_
_entity.id
_entity.type
_entity.pdbx_description
1 polymer ?
#
loop_
_entity_poly.entity_id
_entity_poly.type
_entity_poly.pdbx_seq_one_letter_code
_entity_poly.pdbx_strand_id
1 'polypeptide(L)'
;MKLKKSPIDVFDNWAKTGKDDGLEKNHASAVSKMVEYSTSALEKFSFIDAGCGNGWLVRNLSNDSRCIKAVGIDGSRRMIKKAKKLDGKNEYVCSDLLNWKPGEKVNLVISMEVFYYFENPEKLTHHIYQSWLTQNSRLIIGIDFYKENLISHSWPEDTGVSIMKLFSENEWKEFFINSNFTNVRSWRVDQRKDWEGTLIITGEKL
;
A
#
# COMPACT_ATOMS: atom_id res chain seq x y z
N MET A 1 14.50 -7.12 -26.46
CA MET A 1 13.94 -6.50 -25.24
C MET A 1 12.60 -7.15 -24.94
N LYS A 2 12.39 -7.63 -23.71
CA LYS A 2 11.06 -8.08 -23.29
C LYS A 2 10.11 -6.87 -23.25
N LEU A 3 8.91 -7.01 -23.81
CA LEU A 3 7.89 -5.96 -23.76
C LEU A 3 7.49 -5.74 -22.29
N LYS A 4 7.70 -4.52 -21.78
CA LYS A 4 7.28 -4.17 -20.41
C LYS A 4 5.74 -4.10 -20.35
N LYS A 5 5.16 -4.59 -19.26
CA LYS A 5 3.70 -4.65 -19.03
C LYS A 5 3.29 -3.65 -17.96
N SER A 6 2.04 -3.22 -17.99
CA SER A 6 1.51 -2.41 -16.89
C SER A 6 1.64 -3.15 -15.56
N PRO A 7 1.79 -2.43 -14.42
CA PRO A 7 1.78 -3.07 -13.11
C PRO A 7 0.55 -3.96 -12.90
N ILE A 8 -0.62 -3.49 -13.30
CA ILE A 8 -1.87 -4.26 -13.22
C ILE A 8 -1.76 -5.59 -13.97
N ASP A 9 -1.23 -5.61 -15.20
CA ASP A 9 -1.09 -6.84 -15.99
C ASP A 9 -0.07 -7.81 -15.36
N VAL A 10 1.01 -7.28 -14.79
CA VAL A 10 2.03 -8.10 -14.10
C VAL A 10 1.40 -8.77 -12.89
N PHE A 11 0.74 -8.03 -12.01
CA PHE A 11 0.12 -8.58 -10.80
C PHE A 11 -1.10 -9.45 -11.10
N ASP A 12 -1.86 -9.14 -12.14
CA ASP A 12 -2.93 -10.01 -12.61
C ASP A 12 -2.40 -11.39 -13.06
N ASN A 13 -1.23 -11.40 -13.72
CA ASN A 13 -0.54 -12.65 -14.04
C ASN A 13 0.01 -13.37 -12.81
N TRP A 14 0.49 -12.66 -11.78
CA TRP A 14 0.93 -13.27 -10.53
C TRP A 14 -0.23 -14.02 -9.85
N ALA A 15 -1.41 -13.39 -9.77
CA ALA A 15 -2.61 -14.06 -9.25
C ALA A 15 -3.01 -15.30 -10.06
N LYS A 16 -2.76 -15.31 -11.39
CA LYS A 16 -3.00 -16.46 -12.25
C LYS A 16 -2.04 -17.62 -11.97
N THR A 17 -0.78 -17.32 -11.68
CA THR A 17 0.31 -18.31 -11.54
C THR A 17 0.58 -18.71 -10.08
N GLY A 18 -0.11 -18.11 -9.10
CA GLY A 18 0.10 -18.36 -7.67
C GLY A 18 1.34 -17.66 -7.09
N LYS A 19 2.02 -16.80 -7.87
CA LYS A 19 3.20 -16.07 -7.38
C LYS A 19 2.86 -15.08 -6.27
N ASP A 20 1.61 -14.63 -6.21
CA ASP A 20 1.09 -13.73 -5.17
C ASP A 20 0.96 -14.38 -3.78
N ASP A 21 1.03 -15.71 -3.67
CA ASP A 21 0.93 -16.43 -2.39
C ASP A 21 2.12 -16.13 -1.45
N GLY A 22 3.25 -15.65 -2.00
CA GLY A 22 4.41 -15.22 -1.23
C GLY A 22 4.33 -13.81 -0.65
N LEU A 23 3.39 -12.97 -1.08
CA LEU A 23 3.32 -11.55 -0.71
C LEU A 23 3.20 -11.35 0.80
N GLU A 24 2.30 -12.07 1.46
CA GLU A 24 2.15 -12.02 2.91
C GLU A 24 3.47 -12.35 3.62
N LYS A 25 4.08 -13.50 3.30
CA LYS A 25 5.33 -13.93 3.93
C LYS A 25 6.46 -12.91 3.81
N ASN A 26 6.55 -12.24 2.67
CA ASN A 26 7.62 -11.30 2.40
C ASN A 26 7.43 -9.95 3.11
N HIS A 27 6.18 -9.53 3.35
CA HIS A 27 5.87 -8.20 3.85
C HIS A 27 5.24 -8.19 5.26
N ALA A 28 4.88 -9.34 5.82
CA ALA A 28 4.16 -9.44 7.10
C ALA A 28 4.88 -8.71 8.24
N SER A 29 6.22 -8.79 8.33
CA SER A 29 6.99 -8.13 9.38
C SER A 29 6.88 -6.60 9.31
N ALA A 30 7.12 -6.01 8.14
CA ALA A 30 7.02 -4.57 7.94
C ALA A 30 5.58 -4.08 8.16
N VAL A 31 4.60 -4.78 7.57
CA VAL A 31 3.18 -4.44 7.70
C VAL A 31 2.70 -4.56 9.16
N SER A 32 3.16 -5.55 9.93
CA SER A 32 2.84 -5.65 11.36
C SER A 32 3.28 -4.40 12.13
N LYS A 33 4.50 -3.89 11.85
CA LYS A 33 5.01 -2.66 12.46
C LYS A 33 4.23 -1.41 12.03
N MET A 34 3.80 -1.36 10.75
CA MET A 34 2.93 -0.29 10.25
C MET A 34 1.57 -0.30 10.97
N VAL A 35 0.96 -1.46 11.12
CA VAL A 35 -0.32 -1.66 11.81
C VAL A 35 -0.19 -1.27 13.28
N GLU A 36 0.79 -1.80 13.99
CA GLU A 36 1.04 -1.48 15.41
C GLU A 36 1.20 0.03 15.62
N TYR A 37 2.05 0.69 14.83
CA TYR A 37 2.23 2.14 14.88
C TYR A 37 0.93 2.91 14.65
N SER A 38 0.12 2.48 13.68
CA SER A 38 -1.07 3.21 13.24
C SER A 38 -2.28 3.00 14.13
N THR A 39 -2.36 1.87 14.84
CA THR A 39 -3.55 1.48 15.61
C THR A 39 -3.37 1.50 17.12
N SER A 40 -2.13 1.66 17.64
CA SER A 40 -1.81 1.57 19.07
C SER A 40 -2.62 2.51 19.95
N ALA A 41 -2.95 3.71 19.46
CA ALA A 41 -3.72 4.71 20.18
C ALA A 41 -5.21 4.76 19.81
N LEU A 42 -5.69 3.85 18.94
CA LEU A 42 -7.06 3.84 18.46
C LEU A 42 -7.94 2.87 19.26
N GLU A 43 -9.04 3.34 19.80
CA GLU A 43 -10.06 2.51 20.43
C GLU A 43 -10.90 1.76 19.38
N LYS A 44 -11.16 2.40 18.25
CA LYS A 44 -11.84 1.84 17.07
C LYS A 44 -11.25 2.42 15.80
N PHE A 45 -11.22 1.62 14.74
CA PHE A 45 -10.74 2.10 13.44
C PHE A 45 -11.51 1.44 12.28
N SER A 46 -11.58 2.21 11.20
CA SER A 46 -11.94 1.74 9.87
C SER A 46 -10.75 1.93 8.95
N PHE A 47 -10.51 0.99 8.03
CA PHE A 47 -9.35 1.13 7.17
C PHE A 47 -9.60 0.73 5.72
N ILE A 48 -8.77 1.29 4.83
CA ILE A 48 -8.62 0.87 3.44
C ILE A 48 -7.20 0.36 3.25
N ASP A 49 -7.07 -0.83 2.67
CA ASP A 49 -5.82 -1.36 2.14
C ASP A 49 -5.72 -0.98 0.65
N ALA A 50 -4.85 -0.02 0.34
CA ALA A 50 -4.69 0.54 -1.00
C ALA A 50 -3.66 -0.27 -1.80
N GLY A 51 -4.11 -1.02 -2.80
CA GLY A 51 -3.33 -2.04 -3.51
C GLY A 51 -3.32 -3.35 -2.74
N CYS A 52 -4.48 -3.80 -2.30
CA CYS A 52 -4.63 -4.92 -1.35
C CYS A 52 -4.21 -6.29 -1.91
N GLY A 53 -3.93 -6.40 -3.21
CA GLY A 53 -3.62 -7.67 -3.86
C GLY A 53 -4.68 -8.73 -3.58
N ASN A 54 -4.26 -9.91 -3.09
CA ASN A 54 -5.14 -11.01 -2.73
C ASN A 54 -5.88 -10.81 -1.38
N GLY A 55 -5.76 -9.63 -0.75
CA GLY A 55 -6.50 -9.22 0.44
C GLY A 55 -6.01 -9.81 1.76
N TRP A 56 -4.77 -10.28 1.84
CA TRP A 56 -4.24 -10.91 3.06
C TRP A 56 -4.24 -9.96 4.28
N LEU A 57 -3.85 -8.69 4.10
CA LEU A 57 -3.87 -7.69 5.17
C LEU A 57 -5.29 -7.39 5.63
N VAL A 58 -6.22 -7.22 4.68
CA VAL A 58 -7.64 -6.99 4.99
C VAL A 58 -8.19 -8.11 5.86
N ARG A 59 -7.94 -9.38 5.48
CA ARG A 59 -8.38 -10.56 6.27
C ARG A 59 -7.77 -10.58 7.67
N ASN A 60 -6.47 -10.30 7.78
CA ASN A 60 -5.79 -10.38 9.07
C ASN A 60 -6.21 -9.24 10.00
N LEU A 61 -6.18 -8.00 9.52
CA LEU A 61 -6.45 -6.83 10.34
C LEU A 61 -7.93 -6.66 10.69
N SER A 62 -8.85 -7.14 9.85
CA SER A 62 -10.29 -7.13 10.16
C SER A 62 -10.71 -8.04 11.32
N ASN A 63 -9.81 -8.90 11.80
CA ASN A 63 -10.03 -9.73 12.99
C ASN A 63 -9.70 -9.00 14.31
N ASP A 64 -9.06 -7.84 14.25
CA ASP A 64 -8.91 -6.98 15.44
C ASP A 64 -10.29 -6.50 15.89
N SER A 65 -10.64 -6.73 17.16
CA SER A 65 -11.96 -6.37 17.72
C SER A 65 -12.27 -4.86 17.66
N ARG A 66 -11.26 -4.03 17.47
CA ARG A 66 -11.37 -2.58 17.27
C ARG A 66 -11.68 -2.18 15.83
N CYS A 67 -11.48 -3.11 14.87
CA CYS A 67 -11.76 -2.86 13.46
C CYS A 67 -13.28 -2.88 13.20
N ILE A 68 -13.83 -1.72 12.82
CA ILE A 68 -15.27 -1.58 12.54
C ILE A 68 -15.60 -1.68 11.05
N LYS A 69 -14.63 -1.45 10.17
CA LYS A 69 -14.78 -1.55 8.71
C LYS A 69 -13.43 -1.81 8.06
N ALA A 70 -13.38 -2.75 7.13
CA ALA A 70 -12.20 -3.07 6.34
C ALA A 70 -12.55 -3.14 4.85
N VAL A 71 -11.79 -2.42 4.02
CA VAL A 71 -11.97 -2.40 2.56
C VAL A 71 -10.63 -2.64 1.90
N GLY A 72 -10.59 -3.55 0.93
CA GLY A 72 -9.44 -3.72 0.03
C GLY A 72 -9.73 -3.18 -1.36
N ILE A 73 -8.82 -2.41 -1.92
CA ILE A 73 -8.92 -1.94 -3.31
C ILE A 73 -7.66 -2.31 -4.08
N ASP A 74 -7.83 -2.82 -5.30
CA ASP A 74 -6.73 -3.16 -6.21
C ASP A 74 -7.17 -3.03 -7.67
N GLY A 75 -6.22 -2.69 -8.56
CA GLY A 75 -6.47 -2.59 -10.00
C GLY A 75 -6.60 -3.95 -10.69
N SER A 76 -6.01 -5.02 -10.14
CA SER A 76 -6.05 -6.36 -10.72
C SER A 76 -7.36 -7.07 -10.44
N ARG A 77 -8.08 -7.39 -11.50
CA ARG A 77 -9.34 -8.14 -11.41
C ARG A 77 -9.14 -9.54 -10.81
N ARG A 78 -8.01 -10.21 -11.12
CA ARG A 78 -7.73 -11.55 -10.59
C ARG A 78 -7.36 -11.52 -9.12
N MET A 79 -6.60 -10.52 -8.68
CA MET A 79 -6.32 -10.31 -7.26
C MET A 79 -7.61 -10.14 -6.47
N ILE A 80 -8.48 -9.24 -6.89
CA ILE A 80 -9.78 -9.02 -6.22
C ILE A 80 -10.69 -10.25 -6.28
N LYS A 81 -10.72 -10.98 -7.40
CA LYS A 81 -11.47 -12.25 -7.47
C LYS A 81 -10.94 -13.28 -6.46
N LYS A 82 -9.61 -13.35 -6.30
CA LYS A 82 -8.97 -14.24 -5.32
C LYS A 82 -9.29 -13.80 -3.89
N ALA A 83 -9.16 -12.50 -3.59
CA ALA A 83 -9.49 -11.93 -2.29
C ALA A 83 -10.93 -12.26 -1.88
N LYS A 84 -11.92 -12.01 -2.76
CA LYS A 84 -13.33 -12.35 -2.54
C LYS A 84 -13.60 -13.85 -2.36
N LYS A 85 -12.81 -14.71 -3.03
CA LYS A 85 -12.93 -16.17 -2.85
C LYS A 85 -12.42 -16.61 -1.48
N LEU A 86 -11.37 -15.97 -0.96
CA LEU A 86 -10.74 -16.28 0.32
C LEU A 86 -11.46 -15.65 1.51
N ASP A 87 -12.24 -14.60 1.26
CA ASP A 87 -12.93 -13.83 2.30
C ASP A 87 -14.27 -13.30 1.80
N GLY A 88 -15.34 -13.86 2.32
CA GLY A 88 -16.72 -13.40 2.07
C GLY A 88 -17.22 -12.34 3.04
N LYS A 89 -16.41 -11.92 4.03
CA LYS A 89 -16.82 -11.01 5.12
C LYS A 89 -16.55 -9.53 4.78
N ASN A 90 -15.37 -9.25 4.20
CA ASN A 90 -14.92 -7.89 3.98
C ASN A 90 -15.22 -7.39 2.54
N GLU A 91 -15.15 -6.10 2.35
CA GLU A 91 -15.37 -5.46 1.05
C GLU A 91 -14.08 -5.46 0.22
N TYR A 92 -14.19 -5.87 -1.06
CA TYR A 92 -13.09 -5.82 -2.03
C TYR A 92 -13.54 -5.18 -3.33
N VAL A 93 -12.81 -4.15 -3.76
CA VAL A 93 -13.14 -3.33 -4.93
C VAL A 93 -12.06 -3.46 -5.99
N CYS A 94 -12.46 -3.77 -7.22
CA CYS A 94 -11.56 -3.71 -8.38
C CYS A 94 -11.71 -2.35 -9.06
N SER A 95 -10.75 -1.44 -8.86
CA SER A 95 -10.78 -0.11 -9.44
C SER A 95 -9.39 0.51 -9.51
N ASP A 96 -9.25 1.54 -10.32
CA ASP A 96 -8.08 2.42 -10.30
C ASP A 96 -8.11 3.30 -9.05
N LEU A 97 -7.02 3.28 -8.28
CA LEU A 97 -6.90 3.99 -7.02
C LEU A 97 -7.01 5.52 -7.18
N LEU A 98 -6.61 6.07 -8.34
CA LEU A 98 -6.69 7.52 -8.62
C LEU A 98 -8.12 8.01 -8.87
N ASN A 99 -9.00 7.12 -9.30
CA ASN A 99 -10.37 7.48 -9.72
C ASN A 99 -11.44 7.02 -8.72
N TRP A 100 -11.11 6.05 -7.87
CA TRP A 100 -12.06 5.51 -6.90
C TRP A 100 -12.20 6.41 -5.67
N LYS A 101 -13.39 6.41 -5.11
CA LYS A 101 -13.71 7.03 -3.82
C LYS A 101 -14.54 6.06 -2.99
N PRO A 102 -14.24 5.91 -1.70
CA PRO A 102 -15.08 5.10 -0.81
C PRO A 102 -16.45 5.75 -0.62
N GLY A 103 -17.49 4.94 -0.42
CA GLY A 103 -18.82 5.42 -0.04
C GLY A 103 -18.80 6.15 1.32
N GLU A 104 -17.91 5.73 2.21
CA GLU A 104 -17.64 6.36 3.51
C GLU A 104 -16.13 6.46 3.70
N LYS A 105 -15.69 7.64 4.18
CA LYS A 105 -14.29 7.88 4.52
C LYS A 105 -13.87 7.06 5.75
N VAL A 106 -12.57 6.76 5.82
CA VAL A 106 -11.97 5.98 6.90
C VAL A 106 -10.98 6.82 7.71
N ASN A 107 -10.59 6.31 8.89
CA ASN A 107 -9.56 6.97 9.70
C ASN A 107 -8.15 6.38 9.50
N LEU A 108 -8.01 5.32 8.69
CA LEU A 108 -6.70 4.74 8.36
C LEU A 108 -6.66 4.25 6.91
N VAL A 109 -5.61 4.65 6.18
CA VAL A 109 -5.25 4.05 4.89
C VAL A 109 -3.87 3.45 5.01
N ILE A 110 -3.74 2.17 4.66
CA ILE A 110 -2.48 1.42 4.64
C ILE A 110 -2.20 1.04 3.19
N SER A 111 -0.92 1.08 2.79
CA SER A 111 -0.49 0.57 1.49
C SER A 111 0.91 -0.01 1.59
N MET A 112 1.13 -1.17 0.98
CA MET A 112 2.44 -1.82 0.94
C MET A 112 2.83 -2.14 -0.49
N GLU A 113 3.98 -1.62 -0.94
CA GLU A 113 4.57 -1.91 -2.24
C GLU A 113 3.70 -1.48 -3.46
N VAL A 114 3.08 -0.29 -3.40
CA VAL A 114 2.11 0.15 -4.43
C VAL A 114 2.45 1.50 -5.04
N PHE A 115 2.79 2.51 -4.25
CA PHE A 115 2.81 3.91 -4.67
C PHE A 115 3.81 4.20 -5.79
N TYR A 116 4.91 3.51 -5.88
CA TYR A 116 5.90 3.69 -6.95
C TYR A 116 5.46 3.11 -8.32
N TYR A 117 4.32 2.42 -8.40
CA TYR A 117 3.70 2.01 -9.66
C TYR A 117 2.83 3.09 -10.32
N PHE A 118 2.79 4.28 -9.75
CA PHE A 118 2.10 5.43 -10.34
C PHE A 118 3.08 6.39 -11.00
N GLU A 119 2.69 6.98 -12.15
CA GLU A 119 3.49 8.02 -12.82
C GLU A 119 3.73 9.24 -11.93
N ASN A 120 2.74 9.58 -11.12
CA ASN A 120 2.82 10.64 -10.11
C ASN A 120 2.21 10.13 -8.78
N PRO A 121 3.05 9.62 -7.86
CA PRO A 121 2.59 9.19 -6.54
C PRO A 121 1.97 10.30 -5.70
N GLU A 122 2.41 11.56 -5.87
CA GLU A 122 1.85 12.71 -5.15
C GLU A 122 0.37 12.91 -5.47
N LYS A 123 -0.06 12.66 -6.72
CA LYS A 123 -1.49 12.70 -7.07
C LYS A 123 -2.31 11.67 -6.30
N LEU A 124 -1.78 10.46 -6.10
CA LEU A 124 -2.45 9.44 -5.31
C LEU A 124 -2.51 9.84 -3.84
N THR A 125 -1.39 10.34 -3.29
CA THR A 125 -1.31 10.85 -1.91
C THR A 125 -2.34 11.95 -1.66
N HIS A 126 -2.42 12.93 -2.58
CA HIS A 126 -3.40 14.02 -2.52
C HIS A 126 -4.85 13.52 -2.65
N HIS A 127 -5.10 12.57 -3.58
CA HIS A 127 -6.44 11.99 -3.76
C HIS A 127 -6.92 11.26 -2.51
N ILE A 128 -6.06 10.49 -1.86
CA ILE A 128 -6.36 9.81 -0.59
C ILE A 128 -6.67 10.83 0.50
N TYR A 129 -5.84 11.86 0.65
CA TYR A 129 -6.07 12.94 1.62
C TYR A 129 -7.45 13.58 1.45
N GLN A 130 -7.80 13.94 0.23
CA GLN A 130 -9.06 14.65 -0.06
C GLN A 130 -10.30 13.76 0.04
N SER A 131 -10.20 12.54 -0.51
CA SER A 131 -11.38 11.74 -0.81
C SER A 131 -11.58 10.53 0.10
N TRP A 132 -10.52 9.96 0.72
CA TRP A 132 -10.65 8.71 1.46
C TRP A 132 -10.59 8.89 2.97
N LEU A 133 -9.90 9.92 3.46
CA LEU A 133 -9.61 10.13 4.88
C LEU A 133 -10.58 11.11 5.54
N THR A 134 -11.01 10.76 6.76
CA THR A 134 -11.71 11.66 7.69
C THR A 134 -10.76 12.69 8.29
N GLN A 135 -11.22 13.56 9.18
CA GLN A 135 -10.35 14.31 10.10
C GLN A 135 -9.79 13.35 11.18
N ASN A 136 -8.66 13.71 11.77
CA ASN A 136 -7.94 12.91 12.76
C ASN A 136 -7.63 11.48 12.25
N SER A 137 -7.11 11.41 11.03
CA SER A 137 -6.86 10.17 10.32
C SER A 137 -5.43 10.07 9.79
N ARG A 138 -5.05 8.91 9.29
CA ARG A 138 -3.68 8.61 8.90
C ARG A 138 -3.59 7.91 7.55
N LEU A 139 -2.60 8.30 6.76
CA LEU A 139 -2.03 7.49 5.68
C LEU A 139 -0.68 6.94 6.14
N ILE A 140 -0.46 5.65 5.93
CA ILE A 140 0.84 4.99 6.11
C ILE A 140 1.15 4.11 4.92
N ILE A 141 2.35 4.26 4.37
CA ILE A 141 2.83 3.44 3.25
C ILE A 141 4.15 2.76 3.61
N GLY A 142 4.36 1.56 3.07
CA GLY A 142 5.62 0.84 3.10
C GLY A 142 6.12 0.61 1.68
N ILE A 143 7.40 0.90 1.44
CA ILE A 143 8.04 0.73 0.14
C ILE A 143 9.45 0.16 0.28
N ASP A 144 9.79 -0.73 -0.63
CA ASP A 144 11.12 -1.35 -0.72
C ASP A 144 11.92 -0.79 -1.89
N PHE A 145 11.25 -0.21 -2.90
CA PHE A 145 11.87 0.40 -4.06
C PHE A 145 12.05 1.90 -3.86
N TYR A 146 13.23 2.31 -3.40
CA TYR A 146 13.60 3.71 -3.18
C TYR A 146 15.11 3.93 -3.37
N LYS A 147 15.54 5.19 -3.60
CA LYS A 147 16.91 5.53 -4.05
C LYS A 147 18.00 4.99 -3.13
N GLU A 148 17.80 5.02 -1.83
CA GLU A 148 18.78 4.58 -0.85
C GLU A 148 18.89 3.04 -0.77
N ASN A 149 17.89 2.29 -1.25
CA ASN A 149 17.92 0.82 -1.27
C ASN A 149 18.43 0.28 -2.61
N LEU A 150 19.74 0.32 -2.79
CA LEU A 150 20.40 0.02 -4.07
C LEU A 150 20.06 -1.36 -4.63
N ILE A 151 19.85 -2.36 -3.78
CA ILE A 151 19.54 -3.73 -4.22
C ILE A 151 18.19 -3.83 -4.96
N SER A 152 17.28 -2.90 -4.70
CA SER A 152 15.97 -2.87 -5.37
C SER A 152 16.03 -2.27 -6.79
N HIS A 153 17.12 -1.61 -7.18
CA HIS A 153 17.18 -0.85 -8.43
C HIS A 153 17.06 -1.70 -9.70
N SER A 154 17.37 -3.01 -9.64
CA SER A 154 17.16 -3.93 -10.76
C SER A 154 15.69 -4.36 -10.95
N TRP A 155 14.83 -4.13 -9.97
CA TRP A 155 13.46 -4.67 -9.97
C TRP A 155 12.59 -4.28 -11.17
N PRO A 156 12.67 -3.06 -11.76
CA PRO A 156 11.92 -2.74 -12.97
C PRO A 156 12.24 -3.67 -14.15
N GLU A 157 13.50 -4.09 -14.27
CA GLU A 157 13.92 -5.05 -15.31
C GLU A 157 13.55 -6.49 -14.93
N ASP A 158 13.73 -6.88 -13.67
CA ASP A 158 13.46 -8.24 -13.19
C ASP A 158 11.95 -8.56 -13.24
N THR A 159 11.11 -7.61 -12.90
CA THR A 159 9.64 -7.77 -12.91
C THR A 159 9.03 -7.54 -14.28
N GLY A 160 9.71 -6.76 -15.14
CA GLY A 160 9.21 -6.37 -16.45
C GLY A 160 8.04 -5.40 -16.40
N VAL A 161 7.90 -4.62 -15.32
CA VAL A 161 6.88 -3.56 -15.22
C VAL A 161 7.25 -2.33 -16.04
N SER A 162 6.26 -1.67 -16.61
CA SER A 162 6.44 -0.46 -17.42
C SER A 162 6.60 0.81 -16.58
N ILE A 163 6.03 0.82 -15.38
CA ILE A 163 6.04 1.96 -14.46
C ILE A 163 6.55 1.48 -13.10
N MET A 164 7.69 2.03 -12.67
CA MET A 164 8.24 1.85 -11.35
C MET A 164 9.16 3.04 -11.06
N LYS A 165 8.66 4.00 -10.28
CA LYS A 165 9.29 5.31 -10.09
C LYS A 165 10.21 5.28 -8.88
N LEU A 166 11.44 5.72 -9.09
CA LEU A 166 12.50 5.72 -8.09
C LEU A 166 12.62 7.11 -7.45
N PHE A 167 12.28 7.21 -6.17
CA PHE A 167 12.40 8.43 -5.38
C PHE A 167 13.22 8.16 -4.11
N SER A 168 13.84 9.21 -3.56
CA SER A 168 14.50 9.17 -2.27
C SER A 168 13.48 9.24 -1.11
N GLU A 169 13.93 8.90 0.09
CA GLU A 169 13.14 9.05 1.31
C GLU A 169 12.60 10.49 1.48
N ASN A 170 13.43 11.51 1.15
CA ASN A 170 13.00 12.90 1.25
C ASN A 170 11.92 13.24 0.21
N GLU A 171 12.06 12.81 -1.05
CA GLU A 171 11.04 13.05 -2.07
C GLU A 171 9.71 12.37 -1.69
N TRP A 172 9.74 11.17 -1.11
CA TRP A 172 8.54 10.52 -0.60
C TRP A 172 7.86 11.32 0.51
N LYS A 173 8.62 11.90 1.44
CA LYS A 173 8.06 12.77 2.50
C LYS A 173 7.45 14.05 1.92
N GLU A 174 8.10 14.65 0.92
CA GLU A 174 7.58 15.85 0.25
C GLU A 174 6.20 15.59 -0.40
N PHE A 175 5.94 14.41 -0.96
CA PHE A 175 4.60 14.08 -1.50
C PHE A 175 3.51 14.13 -0.43
N PHE A 176 3.81 13.74 0.79
CA PHE A 176 2.87 13.86 1.91
C PHE A 176 2.68 15.32 2.34
N ILE A 177 3.77 16.07 2.48
CA ILE A 177 3.74 17.50 2.87
C ILE A 177 2.95 18.31 1.83
N ASN A 178 3.25 18.13 0.54
CA ASN A 178 2.57 18.80 -0.56
C ASN A 178 1.08 18.42 -0.66
N SER A 179 0.73 17.25 -0.15
CA SER A 179 -0.67 16.79 -0.07
C SER A 179 -1.41 17.25 1.19
N ASN A 180 -0.81 18.15 1.98
CA ASN A 180 -1.32 18.73 3.24
C ASN A 180 -1.37 17.77 4.44
N PHE A 181 -0.61 16.66 4.40
CA PHE A 181 -0.43 15.87 5.61
C PHE A 181 0.46 16.61 6.61
N THR A 182 0.15 16.49 7.87
CA THR A 182 0.92 16.98 9.02
C THR A 182 1.62 15.82 9.72
N ASN A 183 2.54 16.13 10.65
CA ASN A 183 3.28 15.11 11.41
C ASN A 183 3.92 14.03 10.53
N VAL A 184 4.41 14.44 9.34
CA VAL A 184 5.02 13.52 8.38
C VAL A 184 6.31 12.94 8.96
N ARG A 185 6.39 11.61 9.02
CA ARG A 185 7.53 10.87 9.54
C ARG A 185 7.91 9.74 8.59
N SER A 186 9.17 9.34 8.67
CA SER A 186 9.69 8.16 7.99
C SER A 186 10.66 7.41 8.88
N TRP A 187 10.72 6.12 8.71
CA TRP A 187 11.72 5.23 9.33
C TRP A 187 11.86 3.96 8.50
N ARG A 188 12.88 3.16 8.79
CA ARG A 188 13.13 1.89 8.10
C ARG A 188 12.97 0.74 9.07
N VAL A 189 12.48 -0.39 8.57
CA VAL A 189 12.32 -1.62 9.34
C VAL A 189 12.92 -2.81 8.59
N ASP A 190 13.26 -3.86 9.33
CA ASP A 190 13.80 -5.11 8.78
C ASP A 190 15.11 -4.95 7.99
N GLN A 191 15.92 -3.97 8.35
CA GLN A 191 17.25 -3.74 7.78
C GLN A 191 18.17 -4.94 7.99
N ARG A 192 19.04 -5.23 7.01
CA ARG A 192 20.06 -6.29 7.04
C ARG A 192 21.33 -5.76 6.38
N LYS A 193 22.42 -6.55 6.41
CA LYS A 193 23.74 -6.13 5.90
C LYS A 193 23.70 -5.52 4.50
N ASP A 194 22.92 -6.09 3.60
CA ASP A 194 22.84 -5.66 2.18
C ASP A 194 21.41 -5.23 1.80
N TRP A 195 20.58 -4.89 2.79
CA TRP A 195 19.19 -4.51 2.62
C TRP A 195 18.85 -3.33 3.53
N GLU A 196 18.54 -2.19 2.93
CA GLU A 196 18.23 -0.96 3.68
C GLU A 196 16.90 -1.01 4.46
N GLY A 197 16.15 -2.08 4.30
CA GLY A 197 14.86 -2.29 4.94
C GLY A 197 13.70 -1.71 4.15
N THR A 198 12.50 -2.00 4.61
CA THR A 198 11.29 -1.35 4.13
C THR A 198 11.24 0.08 4.67
N LEU A 199 11.17 1.07 3.78
CA LEU A 199 10.94 2.46 4.13
C LEU A 199 9.46 2.67 4.41
N ILE A 200 9.15 3.09 5.62
CA ILE A 200 7.79 3.45 6.04
C ILE A 200 7.67 4.97 6.04
N ILE A 201 6.61 5.49 5.43
CA ILE A 201 6.26 6.91 5.46
C ILE A 201 4.83 7.05 5.97
N THR A 202 4.58 8.00 6.85
CA THR A 202 3.25 8.27 7.39
C THR A 202 3.01 9.76 7.54
N GLY A 203 1.75 10.15 7.47
CA GLY A 203 1.29 11.50 7.75
C GLY A 203 -0.14 11.51 8.29
N GLU A 204 -0.48 12.55 8.98
CA GLU A 204 -1.79 12.75 9.61
C GLU A 204 -2.60 13.82 8.88
N LYS A 205 -3.89 13.60 8.78
CA LYS A 205 -4.88 14.60 8.39
C LYS A 205 -5.59 15.07 9.68
N LEU A 206 -5.22 16.26 10.14
CA LEU A 206 -5.82 16.91 11.30
C LEU A 206 -7.00 17.82 10.91
#